data_7d782f025157f76fcd495fb1d973eab2
#
_entry.id   7d782f025157f76fcd495fb1d973eab2
#
_cell.length_a   1.000
_cell.length_b   1.000
_cell.length_c   1.000
_cell.angle_alpha   90.00
_cell.angle_beta   90.00
_cell.angle_gamma   90.00
#
_symmetry.space_group_name_H-M   'P 1'
#
loop_
_entity.id
_entity.type
_entity.pdbx_description
1 polymer ?
#
loop_
_entity_poly.entity_id
_entity_poly.type
_entity_poly.pdbx_seq_one_letter_code
_entity_poly.pdbx_strand_id
1 'polypeptide(L)'
;MIAHRIQAGLRPDPARVVARLFLPGEELGSARSRASQVVGRVMSLEEDEVERLAAGLLRDFGGRHHNYQELLRRHASIVSAHTEKAGELTEARTLLLGATFTAEYATEGAALCNPSAVLSPSQEGLRAGQARVALSMRGIGEGHISSIGFCSAVVGPGAQWTFEPRLLPLSVAETTPARWCRGHLHAVLADQGHLDELTSAVLHALPAEFEGADLERALAETHRDLLSRAGSAATADLLRTVVASAYVATFARDTSLGQRILLPSADEESNGMEDARFTRFTGDDGRVEYRATYTAYDGKRIAPRLLVSPDLRVFSAHRLAGPAAKNKGMALFPRKVHGQHLALCRSDGESTSLASSADGYSWGRSVVLQEPSAPWELLQVGNCGPPIETDQGWLVLTHGVGPMRVYVIGTLLLDLHDPARVVGYSRTPLLSPGRDEQDGYVPNVVYSCGAFLHDGLVWIPYGIDDRRIGVAYASLDEVLADMISAS
;
A
#
# COMPACT_ATOMS: atom_id res chain seq x y z
N MET A 1 16.46 3.07 27.42
CA MET A 1 16.05 2.69 26.06
C MET A 1 16.31 1.20 25.92
N ILE A 2 15.26 0.42 25.76
CA ILE A 2 15.29 -1.06 25.78
C ILE A 2 15.60 -1.63 24.40
N ALA A 3 15.23 -0.91 23.32
CA ALA A 3 15.49 -1.40 21.97
C ALA A 3 16.96 -1.25 21.55
N HIS A 4 17.50 -2.32 20.98
CA HIS A 4 18.86 -2.40 20.46
C HIS A 4 18.86 -2.26 18.95
N ARG A 5 19.62 -1.28 18.41
CA ARG A 5 19.81 -1.10 16.98
C ARG A 5 20.79 -2.11 16.41
N ILE A 6 20.53 -2.56 15.19
CA ILE A 6 21.41 -3.44 14.44
C ILE A 6 22.06 -2.64 13.31
N GLN A 7 23.29 -2.97 12.97
CA GLN A 7 23.99 -2.41 11.80
C GLN A 7 23.47 -3.03 10.49
N ALA A 8 22.17 -3.08 10.33
CA ALA A 8 21.51 -3.55 9.12
C ALA A 8 20.47 -2.50 8.69
N GLY A 9 20.42 -2.19 7.42
CA GLY A 9 19.48 -1.19 6.92
C GLY A 9 19.36 -1.22 5.41
N LEU A 10 18.35 -0.52 4.91
CA LEU A 10 18.14 -0.30 3.48
C LEU A 10 18.15 1.19 3.20
N ARG A 11 18.73 1.55 2.07
CA ARG A 11 18.70 2.89 1.50
C ARG A 11 17.88 2.89 0.23
N PRO A 12 17.29 4.02 -0.17
CA PRO A 12 16.67 4.16 -1.48
C PRO A 12 17.69 3.87 -2.58
N ASP A 13 17.25 3.17 -3.61
CA ASP A 13 18.06 2.79 -4.76
C ASP A 13 17.48 3.43 -6.02
N PRO A 14 18.14 4.46 -6.61
CA PRO A 14 17.67 5.13 -7.80
C PRO A 14 17.69 4.23 -9.05
N ALA A 15 18.36 3.08 -9.02
CA ALA A 15 18.33 2.09 -10.10
C ALA A 15 17.02 1.28 -10.13
N ARG A 16 16.19 1.38 -9.10
CA ARG A 16 14.89 0.73 -9.03
C ARG A 16 13.85 1.54 -9.80
N VAL A 17 13.87 1.34 -11.11
CA VAL A 17 13.02 2.04 -12.08
C VAL A 17 11.98 1.13 -12.68
N VAL A 18 10.85 1.71 -13.07
CA VAL A 18 9.82 1.06 -13.89
C VAL A 18 9.54 1.91 -15.12
N ALA A 19 9.22 1.27 -16.23
CA ALA A 19 8.82 1.97 -17.44
C ALA A 19 7.31 2.26 -17.40
N ARG A 20 6.91 3.50 -17.60
CA ARG A 20 5.53 3.97 -17.58
C ARG A 20 5.19 4.71 -18.87
N LEU A 21 3.89 4.66 -19.23
CA LEU A 21 3.41 5.50 -20.32
C LEU A 21 3.63 6.98 -19.97
N PHE A 22 4.24 7.69 -20.90
CA PHE A 22 4.51 9.12 -20.80
C PHE A 22 3.85 9.86 -21.96
N LEU A 23 2.92 10.75 -21.63
CA LEU A 23 2.26 11.61 -22.61
C LEU A 23 2.83 13.03 -22.47
N PRO A 24 3.51 13.57 -23.50
CA PRO A 24 4.10 14.89 -23.40
C PRO A 24 3.00 15.96 -23.38
N GLY A 25 2.66 16.40 -22.19
CA GLY A 25 1.99 17.66 -21.93
C GLY A 25 0.48 17.70 -22.07
N GLU A 26 -0.28 16.64 -22.40
CA GLU A 26 -1.76 16.71 -22.45
C GLU A 26 -2.44 15.44 -22.96
N GLU A 27 -3.77 15.45 -22.89
CA GLU A 27 -4.69 14.40 -23.33
C GLU A 27 -4.52 14.01 -24.81
N LEU A 28 -4.65 12.72 -25.08
CA LEU A 28 -4.64 12.12 -26.43
C LEU A 28 -5.89 12.48 -27.24
N GLY A 29 -6.40 13.70 -27.18
CA GLY A 29 -7.76 13.99 -27.65
C GLY A 29 -7.90 14.87 -28.88
N SER A 30 -6.85 15.44 -29.48
CA SER A 30 -6.97 16.26 -30.67
C SER A 30 -5.89 15.98 -31.73
N ALA A 31 -6.26 16.09 -33.02
CA ALA A 31 -5.35 15.97 -34.14
C ALA A 31 -4.20 17.01 -34.13
N ARG A 32 -4.30 18.05 -33.29
CA ARG A 32 -3.29 19.09 -33.08
C ARG A 32 -2.55 18.95 -31.74
N SER A 33 -2.76 17.87 -30.99
CA SER A 33 -2.08 17.65 -29.73
C SER A 33 -0.57 17.50 -29.94
N ARG A 34 0.21 17.79 -28.90
CA ARG A 34 1.67 17.55 -28.91
C ARG A 34 1.99 16.08 -29.17
N ALA A 35 1.18 15.17 -28.64
CA ALA A 35 1.32 13.73 -28.88
C ALA A 35 1.19 13.40 -30.38
N SER A 36 0.17 13.93 -31.08
CA SER A 36 0.00 13.74 -32.54
C SER A 36 1.16 14.27 -33.35
N GLN A 37 1.77 15.38 -32.94
CA GLN A 37 2.98 15.90 -33.60
C GLN A 37 4.20 14.99 -33.38
N VAL A 38 4.35 14.40 -32.18
CA VAL A 38 5.41 13.43 -31.87
C VAL A 38 5.23 12.17 -32.70
N VAL A 39 4.01 11.63 -32.78
CA VAL A 39 3.69 10.51 -33.68
C VAL A 39 4.08 10.82 -35.12
N GLY A 40 3.69 12.00 -35.63
CA GLY A 40 4.04 12.44 -36.99
C GLY A 40 5.55 12.44 -37.23
N ARG A 41 6.36 12.85 -36.27
CA ARG A 41 7.83 12.79 -36.36
C ARG A 41 8.37 11.37 -36.44
N VAL A 42 7.85 10.45 -35.61
CA VAL A 42 8.23 9.02 -35.64
C VAL A 42 7.83 8.40 -36.99
N MET A 43 6.67 8.78 -37.53
CA MET A 43 6.17 8.27 -38.81
C MET A 43 6.96 8.79 -40.03
N SER A 44 7.63 9.96 -39.92
CA SER A 44 8.42 10.56 -41.00
C SER A 44 9.85 10.06 -41.09
N LEU A 45 10.32 9.23 -40.14
CA LEU A 45 11.68 8.65 -40.21
C LEU A 45 11.79 7.58 -41.31
N GLU A 46 12.96 7.49 -41.95
CA GLU A 46 13.27 6.39 -42.86
C GLU A 46 13.42 5.06 -42.12
N GLU A 47 13.05 3.94 -42.77
CA GLU A 47 12.96 2.63 -42.09
C GLU A 47 14.33 2.17 -41.55
N ASP A 48 15.41 2.34 -42.29
CA ASP A 48 16.77 2.00 -41.82
C ASP A 48 17.17 2.75 -40.55
N GLU A 49 16.69 3.98 -40.39
CA GLU A 49 16.91 4.77 -39.18
C GLU A 49 16.05 4.25 -38.01
N VAL A 50 14.81 3.90 -38.27
CA VAL A 50 13.89 3.30 -37.29
C VAL A 50 14.45 1.99 -36.75
N GLU A 51 14.91 1.09 -37.61
CA GLU A 51 15.53 -0.20 -37.24
C GLU A 51 16.76 0.01 -36.36
N ARG A 52 17.64 0.93 -36.74
CA ARG A 52 18.85 1.27 -35.97
C ARG A 52 18.51 1.83 -34.58
N LEU A 53 17.53 2.73 -34.46
CA LEU A 53 17.08 3.31 -33.20
C LEU A 53 16.41 2.26 -32.33
N ALA A 54 15.50 1.44 -32.89
CA ALA A 54 14.84 0.37 -32.14
C ALA A 54 15.85 -0.65 -31.58
N ALA A 55 16.82 -1.07 -32.38
CA ALA A 55 17.90 -1.95 -31.94
C ALA A 55 18.75 -1.33 -30.81
N GLY A 56 19.02 -0.03 -30.89
CA GLY A 56 19.68 0.73 -29.82
C GLY A 56 18.90 0.69 -28.52
N LEU A 57 17.60 1.00 -28.56
CA LEU A 57 16.73 0.98 -27.38
C LEU A 57 16.67 -0.40 -26.71
N LEU A 58 16.54 -1.46 -27.50
CA LEU A 58 16.51 -2.83 -26.95
C LEU A 58 17.83 -3.21 -26.29
N ARG A 59 18.96 -2.79 -26.83
CA ARG A 59 20.28 -3.02 -26.25
C ARG A 59 20.49 -2.25 -24.94
N ASP A 60 20.07 -0.98 -24.91
CA ASP A 60 20.39 -0.06 -23.81
C ASP A 60 19.41 -0.21 -22.64
N PHE A 61 18.13 -0.53 -22.90
CA PHE A 61 17.06 -0.59 -21.90
C PHE A 61 16.44 -1.98 -21.70
N GLY A 62 16.65 -2.92 -22.63
CA GLY A 62 15.98 -4.22 -22.59
C GLY A 62 16.26 -5.05 -21.34
N GLY A 63 17.44 -4.92 -20.72
CA GLY A 63 17.79 -5.58 -19.47
C GLY A 63 17.30 -4.88 -18.19
N ARG A 64 16.72 -3.68 -18.31
CA ARG A 64 16.27 -2.86 -17.17
C ARG A 64 14.80 -3.08 -16.81
N HIS A 65 14.00 -3.72 -17.66
CA HIS A 65 12.58 -3.90 -17.50
C HIS A 65 12.13 -5.31 -17.85
N HIS A 66 11.19 -5.86 -17.08
CA HIS A 66 10.51 -7.10 -17.46
C HIS A 66 9.65 -6.87 -18.69
N ASN A 67 9.67 -7.84 -19.63
CA ASN A 67 8.82 -7.83 -20.82
C ASN A 67 8.87 -6.52 -21.62
N TYR A 68 10.07 -5.90 -21.72
CA TYR A 68 10.26 -4.55 -22.26
C TYR A 68 9.60 -4.35 -23.64
N GLN A 69 9.81 -5.27 -24.58
CA GLN A 69 9.22 -5.17 -25.93
C GLN A 69 7.69 -5.20 -25.89
N GLU A 70 7.10 -6.06 -25.07
CA GLU A 70 5.64 -6.15 -24.91
C GLU A 70 5.06 -4.88 -24.31
N LEU A 71 5.74 -4.31 -23.32
CA LEU A 71 5.39 -3.02 -22.75
C LEU A 71 5.41 -1.90 -23.81
N LEU A 72 6.45 -1.86 -24.65
CA LEU A 72 6.54 -0.88 -25.73
C LEU A 72 5.42 -1.05 -26.76
N ARG A 73 5.09 -2.30 -27.15
CA ARG A 73 3.95 -2.57 -28.07
C ARG A 73 2.64 -2.08 -27.48
N ARG A 74 2.41 -2.32 -26.19
CA ARG A 74 1.22 -1.85 -25.48
C ARG A 74 1.14 -0.33 -25.46
N HIS A 75 2.24 0.37 -25.16
CA HIS A 75 2.27 1.84 -25.20
C HIS A 75 2.04 2.39 -26.62
N ALA A 76 2.63 1.77 -27.63
CA ALA A 76 2.37 2.11 -29.02
C ALA A 76 0.89 1.94 -29.39
N SER A 77 0.26 0.83 -28.98
CA SER A 77 -1.17 0.57 -29.21
C SER A 77 -2.07 1.63 -28.57
N ILE A 78 -1.78 2.03 -27.32
CA ILE A 78 -2.53 3.10 -26.64
C ILE A 78 -2.43 4.42 -27.42
N VAL A 79 -1.23 4.79 -27.85
CA VAL A 79 -1.02 6.03 -28.60
C VAL A 79 -1.63 5.98 -29.99
N SER A 80 -1.50 4.85 -30.69
CA SER A 80 -2.04 4.66 -32.05
C SER A 80 -3.57 4.70 -32.10
N ALA A 81 -4.24 4.18 -31.07
CA ALA A 81 -5.71 4.20 -30.98
C ALA A 81 -6.29 5.62 -30.95
N HIS A 82 -5.50 6.62 -30.58
CA HIS A 82 -5.90 8.02 -30.48
C HIS A 82 -5.34 8.91 -31.59
N THR A 83 -4.72 8.30 -32.62
CA THR A 83 -4.14 9.02 -33.76
C THR A 83 -4.66 8.46 -35.08
N GLU A 84 -5.19 9.31 -35.97
CA GLU A 84 -5.79 8.93 -37.25
C GLU A 84 -4.77 8.34 -38.28
N LYS A 85 -3.49 8.26 -37.94
CA LYS A 85 -2.41 7.96 -38.91
C LYS A 85 -1.74 6.59 -38.77
N ALA A 86 -2.24 5.68 -37.96
CA ALA A 86 -1.63 4.37 -37.78
C ALA A 86 -2.13 3.39 -38.86
N GLY A 87 -1.43 3.37 -40.02
CA GLY A 87 -1.43 2.20 -40.90
C GLY A 87 -0.72 1.01 -40.25
N GLU A 88 -0.56 -0.12 -40.96
CA GLU A 88 0.25 -1.23 -40.48
C GLU A 88 1.71 -0.74 -40.27
N LEU A 89 2.14 -0.77 -38.99
CA LEU A 89 3.50 -0.39 -38.60
C LEU A 89 4.41 -1.62 -38.67
N THR A 90 5.66 -1.40 -39.07
CA THR A 90 6.71 -2.43 -38.89
C THR A 90 6.94 -2.65 -37.39
N GLU A 91 7.48 -3.80 -37.02
CA GLU A 91 7.80 -4.12 -35.63
C GLU A 91 8.78 -3.07 -35.04
N ALA A 92 9.82 -2.70 -35.79
CA ALA A 92 10.80 -1.71 -35.36
C ALA A 92 10.14 -0.34 -35.10
N ARG A 93 9.24 0.10 -36.00
CA ARG A 93 8.50 1.36 -35.86
C ARG A 93 7.53 1.32 -34.68
N THR A 94 6.87 0.17 -34.44
CA THR A 94 6.02 -0.05 -33.26
C THR A 94 6.81 0.09 -31.97
N LEU A 95 7.97 -0.55 -31.86
CA LEU A 95 8.85 -0.44 -30.69
C LEU A 95 9.36 0.97 -30.48
N LEU A 96 9.80 1.66 -31.54
CA LEU A 96 10.25 3.04 -31.48
C LEU A 96 9.14 4.00 -31.05
N LEU A 97 7.94 3.83 -31.59
CA LEU A 97 6.76 4.61 -31.21
C LEU A 97 6.45 4.39 -29.72
N GLY A 98 6.38 3.14 -29.27
CA GLY A 98 6.14 2.81 -27.87
C GLY A 98 7.21 3.42 -26.95
N ALA A 99 8.49 3.31 -27.33
CA ALA A 99 9.58 3.86 -26.55
C ALA A 99 9.53 5.40 -26.47
N THR A 100 9.10 6.06 -27.55
CA THR A 100 8.94 7.51 -27.58
C THR A 100 7.91 8.02 -26.57
N PHE A 101 6.93 7.19 -26.24
CA PHE A 101 5.90 7.45 -25.24
C PHE A 101 6.11 6.64 -23.97
N THR A 102 7.35 6.32 -23.65
CA THR A 102 7.71 5.63 -22.42
C THR A 102 8.78 6.43 -21.67
N ALA A 103 8.62 6.59 -20.37
CA ALA A 103 9.64 7.14 -19.50
C ALA A 103 9.95 6.17 -18.36
N GLU A 104 11.22 6.12 -17.94
CA GLU A 104 11.60 5.48 -16.69
C GLU A 104 11.15 6.34 -15.50
N TYR A 105 10.60 5.68 -14.49
CA TYR A 105 10.16 6.27 -13.23
C TYR A 105 10.92 5.62 -12.09
N ALA A 106 11.69 6.41 -11.32
CA ALA A 106 12.44 5.93 -10.16
C ALA A 106 11.49 5.81 -8.95
N THR A 107 11.22 4.59 -8.52
CA THR A 107 10.22 4.31 -7.48
C THR A 107 10.68 4.67 -6.07
N GLU A 108 11.99 4.80 -5.86
CA GLU A 108 12.65 5.13 -4.59
C GLU A 108 13.61 6.32 -4.75
N GLY A 109 13.39 7.17 -5.76
CA GLY A 109 14.34 8.24 -6.08
C GLY A 109 14.52 9.27 -4.96
N ALA A 110 13.52 9.49 -4.13
CA ALA A 110 13.57 10.44 -3.01
C ALA A 110 13.81 9.76 -1.66
N ALA A 111 13.07 8.67 -1.36
CA ALA A 111 13.12 8.05 -0.04
C ALA A 111 12.65 6.59 -0.05
N LEU A 112 13.01 5.86 1.01
CA LEU A 112 12.53 4.52 1.35
C LEU A 112 12.27 4.48 2.85
N CYS A 113 11.01 4.31 3.27
CA CYS A 113 10.61 4.46 4.68
C CYS A 113 9.44 3.54 5.07
N ASN A 114 9.00 3.68 6.30
CA ASN A 114 7.77 3.11 6.88
C ASN A 114 7.61 1.61 6.63
N PRO A 115 8.59 0.77 7.04
CA PRO A 115 8.54 -0.66 6.82
C PRO A 115 7.49 -1.34 7.71
N SER A 116 6.91 -2.42 7.18
CA SER A 116 6.10 -3.38 7.94
C SER A 116 6.60 -4.78 7.67
N ALA A 117 6.75 -5.61 8.71
CA ALA A 117 7.27 -6.96 8.57
C ALA A 117 6.30 -8.02 9.07
N VAL A 118 6.22 -9.12 8.33
CA VAL A 118 5.46 -10.33 8.68
C VAL A 118 6.26 -11.58 8.33
N LEU A 119 5.95 -12.72 8.97
CA LEU A 119 6.54 -13.99 8.56
C LEU A 119 6.22 -14.28 7.08
N SER A 120 7.24 -14.60 6.29
CA SER A 120 7.09 -14.91 4.86
C SER A 120 6.28 -16.18 4.64
N PRO A 121 5.51 -16.30 3.55
CA PRO A 121 4.82 -17.54 3.18
C PRO A 121 5.78 -18.71 2.95
N SER A 122 6.99 -18.46 2.46
CA SER A 122 8.03 -19.48 2.28
C SER A 122 9.05 -19.42 3.40
N GLN A 123 9.23 -20.55 4.08
CA GLN A 123 10.26 -20.76 5.10
C GLN A 123 11.32 -21.79 4.63
N GLU A 124 11.38 -22.05 3.33
CA GLU A 124 12.29 -23.04 2.76
C GLU A 124 13.77 -22.60 2.85
N GLY A 125 14.67 -23.58 3.02
CA GLY A 125 16.12 -23.35 3.03
C GLY A 125 16.67 -22.69 4.30
N LEU A 126 15.86 -22.58 5.37
CA LEU A 126 16.28 -22.00 6.65
C LEU A 126 16.92 -23.03 7.56
N ARG A 127 17.80 -22.57 8.45
CA ARG A 127 18.39 -23.36 9.54
C ARG A 127 17.48 -23.31 10.77
N ALA A 128 17.69 -24.24 11.71
CA ALA A 128 16.97 -24.21 12.99
C ALA A 128 17.13 -22.86 13.71
N GLY A 129 16.05 -22.32 14.24
CA GLY A 129 16.00 -21.01 14.88
C GLY A 129 15.98 -19.81 13.94
N GLN A 130 16.01 -20.01 12.63
CA GLN A 130 15.82 -18.93 11.66
C GLN A 130 14.37 -18.80 11.21
N ALA A 131 13.99 -17.59 10.87
CA ALA A 131 12.73 -17.30 10.19
C ALA A 131 12.95 -16.32 9.02
N ARG A 132 12.27 -16.56 7.88
CA ARG A 132 12.22 -15.59 6.79
C ARG A 132 11.04 -14.67 7.00
N VAL A 133 11.28 -13.38 6.83
CA VAL A 133 10.27 -12.33 6.93
C VAL A 133 10.11 -11.62 5.60
N ALA A 134 8.87 -11.25 5.29
CA ALA A 134 8.52 -10.37 4.20
C ALA A 134 8.36 -8.96 4.77
N LEU A 135 8.98 -7.99 4.13
CA LEU A 135 8.85 -6.58 4.47
C LEU A 135 8.16 -5.86 3.32
N SER A 136 7.18 -5.04 3.64
CA SER A 136 6.71 -3.97 2.77
C SER A 136 7.39 -2.67 3.14
N MET A 137 7.58 -1.77 2.18
CA MET A 137 8.25 -0.49 2.37
C MET A 137 7.57 0.56 1.50
N ARG A 138 7.48 1.78 1.99
CA ARG A 138 7.05 2.92 1.21
C ARG A 138 8.24 3.47 0.43
N GLY A 139 8.20 3.34 -0.90
CA GLY A 139 9.11 4.04 -1.80
C GLY A 139 8.50 5.38 -2.19
N ILE A 140 9.29 6.46 -2.14
CA ILE A 140 8.89 7.79 -2.63
C ILE A 140 9.69 8.07 -3.89
N GLY A 141 8.99 8.12 -5.01
CA GLY A 141 9.60 8.30 -6.33
C GLY A 141 9.48 9.71 -6.86
N GLU A 142 9.66 9.82 -8.17
CA GLU A 142 9.49 11.07 -8.92
C GLU A 142 8.10 11.67 -8.68
N GLY A 143 8.01 13.00 -8.56
CA GLY A 143 6.77 13.69 -8.26
C GLY A 143 6.22 13.43 -6.85
N HIS A 144 7.02 12.86 -5.94
CA HIS A 144 6.62 12.47 -4.58
C HIS A 144 5.50 11.43 -4.51
N ILE A 145 5.31 10.65 -5.58
CA ILE A 145 4.32 9.58 -5.62
C ILE A 145 4.84 8.39 -4.82
N SER A 146 4.05 7.93 -3.85
CA SER A 146 4.38 6.77 -3.02
C SER A 146 3.93 5.46 -3.64
N SER A 147 4.75 4.42 -3.48
CA SER A 147 4.49 3.04 -3.90
C SER A 147 4.81 2.07 -2.77
N ILE A 148 4.29 0.84 -2.86
CA ILE A 148 4.59 -0.23 -1.91
C ILE A 148 5.57 -1.21 -2.57
N GLY A 149 6.85 -1.12 -2.20
CA GLY A 149 7.86 -2.11 -2.56
C GLY A 149 7.99 -3.20 -1.50
N PHE A 150 8.64 -4.29 -1.87
CA PHE A 150 8.86 -5.43 -0.97
C PHE A 150 10.34 -5.84 -0.93
N CYS A 151 10.71 -6.50 0.16
CA CYS A 151 11.94 -7.28 0.26
C CYS A 151 11.76 -8.43 1.26
N SER A 152 12.73 -9.34 1.29
CA SER A 152 12.81 -10.39 2.29
C SER A 152 14.03 -10.20 3.17
N ALA A 153 13.96 -10.72 4.39
CA ALA A 153 15.10 -10.84 5.29
C ALA A 153 15.02 -12.17 6.04
N VAL A 154 16.15 -12.63 6.54
CA VAL A 154 16.24 -13.78 7.44
C VAL A 154 16.69 -13.29 8.80
N VAL A 155 15.93 -13.66 9.82
CA VAL A 155 16.28 -13.46 11.24
C VAL A 155 16.74 -14.76 11.85
N GLY A 156 17.58 -14.70 12.86
CA GLY A 156 18.12 -15.89 13.49
C GLY A 156 18.67 -15.68 14.89
N PRO A 157 19.16 -16.75 15.53
CA PRO A 157 19.71 -16.71 16.87
C PRO A 157 20.80 -15.64 17.04
N GLY A 158 20.89 -15.07 18.24
CA GLY A 158 21.86 -14.00 18.53
C GLY A 158 21.52 -12.67 17.90
N ALA A 159 20.23 -12.40 17.70
CA ALA A 159 19.70 -11.17 17.11
C ALA A 159 20.27 -10.85 15.71
N GLN A 160 20.45 -11.88 14.90
CA GLN A 160 20.91 -11.74 13.52
C GLN A 160 19.75 -11.30 12.61
N TRP A 161 20.04 -10.33 11.75
CA TRP A 161 19.17 -9.87 10.68
C TRP A 161 19.96 -9.74 9.39
N THR A 162 19.52 -10.41 8.33
CA THR A 162 20.16 -10.35 7.01
C THR A 162 19.11 -10.10 5.94
N PHE A 163 19.20 -8.95 5.26
CA PHE A 163 18.38 -8.70 4.09
C PHE A 163 18.76 -9.60 2.93
N GLU A 164 17.78 -10.19 2.27
CA GLU A 164 18.01 -10.89 1.01
C GLU A 164 18.20 -9.89 -0.14
N PRO A 165 18.89 -10.26 -1.23
CA PRO A 165 19.13 -9.34 -2.34
C PRO A 165 17.85 -8.81 -2.96
N ARG A 166 17.80 -7.50 -3.17
CA ARG A 166 16.72 -6.81 -3.88
C ARG A 166 17.02 -6.82 -5.38
N LEU A 167 16.63 -7.89 -6.05
CA LEU A 167 16.95 -8.12 -7.46
C LEU A 167 16.28 -7.08 -8.39
N LEU A 168 16.88 -6.91 -9.56
CA LEU A 168 16.35 -6.14 -10.69
C LEU A 168 16.19 -7.09 -11.90
N PRO A 169 15.36 -6.75 -12.87
CA PRO A 169 14.49 -5.57 -12.95
C PRO A 169 13.27 -5.67 -12.03
N LEU A 170 12.64 -4.51 -11.75
CA LEU A 170 11.38 -4.47 -11.02
C LEU A 170 10.24 -5.10 -11.83
N SER A 171 9.34 -5.77 -11.11
CA SER A 171 8.09 -6.31 -11.65
C SER A 171 6.91 -5.47 -11.15
N VAL A 172 6.16 -4.91 -12.08
CA VAL A 172 4.89 -4.23 -11.83
C VAL A 172 3.76 -5.25 -11.96
N ALA A 173 2.79 -5.20 -11.06
CA ALA A 173 1.62 -6.09 -11.14
C ALA A 173 0.72 -5.73 -12.32
N GLU A 174 0.16 -6.73 -12.98
CA GLU A 174 -0.98 -6.56 -13.87
C GLU A 174 -2.24 -6.38 -13.04
N THR A 175 -3.07 -5.40 -13.40
CA THR A 175 -4.30 -5.09 -12.68
C THR A 175 -5.54 -5.45 -13.49
N THR A 176 -6.51 -6.08 -12.82
CA THR A 176 -7.83 -6.39 -13.35
C THR A 176 -8.90 -5.91 -12.36
N PRO A 177 -10.13 -5.58 -12.81
CA PRO A 177 -11.21 -5.23 -11.92
C PRO A 177 -11.46 -6.32 -10.85
N ALA A 178 -11.72 -5.91 -9.62
CA ALA A 178 -12.11 -6.84 -8.56
C ALA A 178 -13.62 -7.02 -8.51
N ARG A 179 -14.06 -8.13 -7.90
CA ARG A 179 -15.48 -8.35 -7.56
C ARG A 179 -15.84 -7.53 -6.33
N TRP A 180 -17.09 -7.09 -6.29
CA TRP A 180 -17.67 -6.37 -5.18
C TRP A 180 -18.76 -7.17 -4.47
N CYS A 181 -18.87 -6.99 -3.15
CA CYS A 181 -20.07 -7.32 -2.41
C CYS A 181 -21.01 -6.10 -2.40
N ARG A 182 -22.29 -6.28 -2.72
CA ARG A 182 -23.28 -5.21 -2.75
C ARG A 182 -23.38 -4.46 -1.41
N GLY A 183 -23.31 -5.18 -0.29
CA GLY A 183 -23.32 -4.57 1.04
C GLY A 183 -22.13 -3.67 1.30
N HIS A 184 -20.95 -4.05 0.79
CA HIS A 184 -19.75 -3.22 0.89
C HIS A 184 -19.86 -1.95 0.01
N LEU A 185 -20.34 -2.07 -1.25
CA LEU A 185 -20.60 -0.89 -2.08
C LEU A 185 -21.60 0.06 -1.39
N HIS A 186 -22.69 -0.46 -0.83
CA HIS A 186 -23.64 0.34 -0.07
C HIS A 186 -22.96 1.09 1.08
N ALA A 187 -22.09 0.42 1.87
CA ALA A 187 -21.37 1.04 2.99
C ALA A 187 -20.43 2.16 2.50
N VAL A 188 -19.70 1.95 1.39
CA VAL A 188 -18.82 2.97 0.79
C VAL A 188 -19.62 4.20 0.34
N LEU A 189 -20.74 4.00 -0.35
CA LEU A 189 -21.60 5.10 -0.81
C LEU A 189 -22.25 5.86 0.34
N ALA A 190 -22.69 5.13 1.39
CA ALA A 190 -23.22 5.73 2.61
C ALA A 190 -22.19 6.60 3.33
N ASP A 191 -20.96 6.10 3.46
CA ASP A 191 -19.84 6.81 4.12
C ASP A 191 -19.43 8.08 3.36
N GLN A 192 -19.61 8.09 2.05
CA GLN A 192 -19.36 9.24 1.17
C GLN A 192 -20.55 10.19 1.03
N GLY A 193 -21.73 9.86 1.58
CA GLY A 193 -22.95 10.67 1.47
C GLY A 193 -23.63 10.60 0.10
N HIS A 194 -23.43 9.49 -0.64
CA HIS A 194 -23.92 9.30 -2.01
C HIS A 194 -25.07 8.28 -2.11
N LEU A 195 -25.91 8.17 -1.08
CA LEU A 195 -27.14 7.37 -1.13
C LEU A 195 -28.32 8.25 -1.58
N ASP A 196 -28.57 8.28 -2.88
CA ASP A 196 -29.73 8.90 -3.50
C ASP A 196 -30.71 7.86 -4.08
N GLU A 197 -31.75 8.29 -4.78
CA GLU A 197 -32.73 7.37 -5.38
C GLU A 197 -32.11 6.53 -6.49
N LEU A 198 -31.19 7.08 -7.30
CA LEU A 198 -30.52 6.33 -8.37
C LEU A 198 -29.60 5.28 -7.79
N THR A 199 -28.75 5.63 -6.83
CA THR A 199 -27.85 4.67 -6.15
C THR A 199 -28.63 3.56 -5.47
N SER A 200 -29.77 3.90 -4.84
CA SER A 200 -30.65 2.92 -4.18
C SER A 200 -31.28 1.95 -5.18
N ALA A 201 -31.76 2.46 -6.33
CA ALA A 201 -32.31 1.62 -7.39
C ALA A 201 -31.27 0.69 -8.00
N VAL A 202 -30.06 1.21 -8.29
CA VAL A 202 -28.95 0.40 -8.81
C VAL A 202 -28.51 -0.68 -7.81
N LEU A 203 -28.33 -0.32 -6.54
CA LEU A 203 -28.01 -1.27 -5.48
C LEU A 203 -29.05 -2.39 -5.35
N HIS A 204 -30.34 -2.08 -5.51
CA HIS A 204 -31.40 -3.08 -5.47
C HIS A 204 -31.31 -4.06 -6.66
N ALA A 205 -30.94 -3.58 -7.84
CA ALA A 205 -30.80 -4.39 -9.06
C ALA A 205 -29.54 -5.26 -9.07
N LEU A 206 -28.49 -4.87 -8.33
CA LEU A 206 -27.23 -5.61 -8.29
C LEU A 206 -27.37 -6.94 -7.54
N PRO A 207 -26.72 -8.04 -8.00
CA PRO A 207 -26.60 -9.28 -7.24
C PRO A 207 -25.78 -9.07 -5.94
N ALA A 208 -25.79 -10.06 -5.03
CA ALA A 208 -25.07 -9.99 -3.77
C ALA A 208 -23.55 -9.81 -3.96
N GLU A 209 -22.99 -10.52 -4.96
CA GLU A 209 -21.64 -10.32 -5.49
C GLU A 209 -21.74 -9.95 -6.96
N PHE A 210 -20.96 -8.97 -7.41
CA PHE A 210 -21.06 -8.42 -8.75
C PHE A 210 -19.72 -7.91 -9.28
N GLU A 211 -19.66 -7.68 -10.58
CA GLU A 211 -18.53 -7.09 -11.31
C GLU A 211 -18.99 -5.82 -12.05
N GLY A 212 -18.04 -5.09 -12.66
CA GLY A 212 -18.35 -3.85 -13.40
C GLY A 212 -19.41 -4.05 -14.51
N ALA A 213 -19.44 -5.20 -15.16
CA ALA A 213 -20.46 -5.51 -16.18
C ALA A 213 -21.89 -5.62 -15.61
N ASP A 214 -22.03 -6.06 -14.36
CA ASP A 214 -23.33 -6.12 -13.68
C ASP A 214 -23.81 -4.71 -13.31
N LEU A 215 -22.87 -3.83 -12.92
CA LEU A 215 -23.18 -2.39 -12.69
C LEU A 215 -23.73 -1.74 -13.96
N GLU A 216 -23.06 -1.93 -15.12
CA GLU A 216 -23.52 -1.35 -16.38
C GLU A 216 -24.90 -1.89 -16.78
N ARG A 217 -25.18 -3.17 -16.53
CA ARG A 217 -26.50 -3.75 -16.74
C ARG A 217 -27.54 -3.14 -15.81
N ALA A 218 -27.26 -3.02 -14.51
CA ALA A 218 -28.16 -2.40 -13.55
C ALA A 218 -28.45 -0.94 -13.89
N LEU A 219 -27.45 -0.18 -14.35
CA LEU A 219 -27.64 1.19 -14.84
C LEU A 219 -28.53 1.22 -16.10
N ALA A 220 -28.33 0.31 -17.06
CA ALA A 220 -29.13 0.25 -18.30
C ALA A 220 -30.59 -0.14 -18.03
N GLU A 221 -30.85 -0.98 -17.04
CA GLU A 221 -32.18 -1.41 -16.61
C GLU A 221 -32.90 -0.41 -15.71
N THR A 222 -32.21 0.61 -15.23
CA THR A 222 -32.78 1.64 -14.36
C THR A 222 -33.80 2.47 -15.14
N HIS A 223 -34.92 2.81 -14.47
CA HIS A 223 -36.02 3.55 -15.07
C HIS A 223 -35.58 4.88 -15.67
N ARG A 224 -36.01 5.20 -16.89
CA ARG A 224 -35.58 6.38 -17.65
C ARG A 224 -35.82 7.69 -16.91
N ASP A 225 -36.90 7.80 -16.11
CA ASP A 225 -37.19 8.98 -15.32
C ASP A 225 -36.15 9.29 -14.26
N LEU A 226 -35.52 8.23 -13.68
CA LEU A 226 -34.39 8.40 -12.74
C LEU A 226 -33.12 8.86 -13.48
N LEU A 227 -32.85 8.28 -14.64
CA LEU A 227 -31.67 8.63 -15.44
C LEU A 227 -31.76 10.03 -16.08
N SER A 228 -32.96 10.55 -16.31
CA SER A 228 -33.18 11.89 -16.90
C SER A 228 -33.14 13.04 -15.88
N ARG A 229 -33.09 12.76 -14.59
CA ARG A 229 -33.03 13.79 -13.54
C ARG A 229 -31.67 14.51 -13.54
N ALA A 230 -31.73 15.77 -13.12
CA ALA A 230 -30.50 16.55 -12.95
C ALA A 230 -29.55 15.86 -11.93
N GLY A 231 -28.31 15.67 -12.33
CA GLY A 231 -27.28 14.99 -11.50
C GLY A 231 -27.14 13.49 -11.70
N SER A 232 -28.11 12.81 -12.34
CA SER A 232 -28.05 11.33 -12.51
C SER A 232 -26.84 10.85 -13.30
N ALA A 233 -26.40 11.61 -14.31
CA ALA A 233 -25.17 11.29 -15.05
C ALA A 233 -23.95 11.32 -14.11
N ALA A 234 -23.83 12.34 -13.28
CA ALA A 234 -22.73 12.44 -12.32
C ALA A 234 -22.77 11.32 -11.26
N THR A 235 -23.97 10.91 -10.80
CA THR A 235 -24.14 9.77 -9.90
C THR A 235 -23.73 8.44 -10.59
N ALA A 236 -24.10 8.24 -11.85
CA ALA A 236 -23.69 7.06 -12.60
C ALA A 236 -22.17 7.00 -12.79
N ASP A 237 -21.53 8.14 -13.11
CA ASP A 237 -20.08 8.23 -13.24
C ASP A 237 -19.36 8.02 -11.89
N LEU A 238 -19.93 8.51 -10.80
CA LEU A 238 -19.44 8.21 -9.45
C LEU A 238 -19.51 6.72 -9.14
N LEU A 239 -20.62 6.03 -9.45
CA LEU A 239 -20.74 4.58 -9.25
C LEU A 239 -19.69 3.82 -10.04
N ARG A 240 -19.45 4.19 -11.31
CA ARG A 240 -18.37 3.62 -12.13
C ARG A 240 -16.99 3.84 -11.49
N THR A 241 -16.69 5.05 -11.05
CA THR A 241 -15.42 5.40 -10.41
C THR A 241 -15.21 4.60 -9.12
N VAL A 242 -16.25 4.51 -8.27
CA VAL A 242 -16.16 3.73 -7.02
C VAL A 242 -15.96 2.25 -7.32
N VAL A 243 -16.70 1.66 -8.26
CA VAL A 243 -16.55 0.24 -8.61
C VAL A 243 -15.20 -0.02 -9.27
N ALA A 244 -14.72 0.87 -10.14
CA ALA A 244 -13.40 0.75 -10.77
C ALA A 244 -12.24 0.92 -9.77
N SER A 245 -12.48 1.49 -8.60
CA SER A 245 -11.43 1.67 -7.58
C SER A 245 -10.96 0.35 -6.98
N ALA A 246 -11.76 -0.72 -7.00
CA ALA A 246 -11.34 -2.04 -6.53
C ALA A 246 -10.69 -2.84 -7.66
N TYR A 247 -9.54 -3.44 -7.38
CA TYR A 247 -8.77 -4.17 -8.38
C TYR A 247 -8.05 -5.38 -7.78
N VAL A 248 -7.65 -6.31 -8.66
CA VAL A 248 -6.74 -7.41 -8.35
C VAL A 248 -5.42 -7.13 -9.06
N ALA A 249 -4.33 -7.06 -8.30
CA ALA A 249 -2.97 -6.89 -8.79
C ALA A 249 -2.24 -8.24 -8.76
N THR A 250 -1.76 -8.71 -9.90
CA THR A 250 -1.11 -10.02 -10.04
C THR A 250 0.32 -9.86 -10.57
N PHE A 251 1.29 -10.38 -9.83
CA PHE A 251 2.68 -10.46 -10.26
C PHE A 251 2.97 -11.76 -11.01
N ALA A 252 3.91 -11.71 -11.95
CA ALA A 252 4.41 -12.90 -12.65
C ALA A 252 4.99 -13.93 -11.67
N ARG A 253 4.87 -15.22 -11.99
CA ARG A 253 5.25 -16.32 -11.09
C ARG A 253 6.75 -16.44 -10.84
N ASP A 254 7.54 -16.04 -11.81
CA ASP A 254 9.01 -16.08 -11.83
C ASP A 254 9.68 -14.90 -11.14
N THR A 255 8.89 -14.04 -10.46
CA THR A 255 9.40 -12.88 -9.73
C THR A 255 9.63 -13.17 -8.25
N SER A 256 10.80 -12.80 -7.74
CA SER A 256 11.07 -12.78 -6.30
C SER A 256 10.31 -11.63 -5.60
N LEU A 257 10.09 -11.78 -4.29
CA LEU A 257 9.40 -10.72 -3.52
C LEU A 257 10.10 -9.36 -3.64
N GLY A 258 11.45 -9.34 -3.63
CA GLY A 258 12.23 -8.11 -3.72
C GLY A 258 12.16 -7.39 -5.08
N GLN A 259 11.61 -8.03 -6.11
CA GLN A 259 11.38 -7.41 -7.42
C GLN A 259 9.98 -6.78 -7.52
N ARG A 260 9.04 -7.17 -6.67
CA ARG A 260 7.63 -6.76 -6.75
C ARG A 260 7.42 -5.35 -6.24
N ILE A 261 6.60 -4.59 -6.97
CA ILE A 261 6.19 -3.25 -6.58
C ILE A 261 4.72 -3.02 -6.94
N LEU A 262 3.92 -2.57 -5.97
CA LEU A 262 2.56 -2.09 -6.19
C LEU A 262 2.64 -0.59 -6.46
N LEU A 263 2.13 -0.19 -7.60
CA LEU A 263 1.98 1.20 -8.02
C LEU A 263 0.53 1.65 -7.90
N PRO A 264 0.26 2.95 -7.72
CA PRO A 264 -1.08 3.49 -7.78
C PRO A 264 -1.85 3.01 -9.01
N SER A 265 -3.06 2.49 -8.79
CA SER A 265 -3.89 1.90 -9.84
C SER A 265 -5.35 2.38 -9.80
N ALA A 266 -5.76 3.06 -8.74
CA ALA A 266 -7.05 3.72 -8.60
C ALA A 266 -6.89 5.24 -8.51
N ASP A 267 -7.92 6.00 -8.90
CA ASP A 267 -7.90 7.49 -8.83
C ASP A 267 -7.58 7.99 -7.42
N GLU A 268 -8.09 7.31 -6.39
CA GLU A 268 -7.80 7.61 -4.98
C GLU A 268 -6.33 7.46 -4.59
N GLU A 269 -5.54 6.76 -5.40
CA GLU A 269 -4.12 6.48 -5.20
C GLU A 269 -3.22 7.35 -6.07
N SER A 270 -3.78 8.26 -6.87
CA SER A 270 -3.03 8.98 -7.91
C SER A 270 -1.78 9.69 -7.42
N ASN A 271 -1.73 10.09 -6.14
CA ASN A 271 -0.54 10.66 -5.48
C ASN A 271 0.16 9.69 -4.53
N GLY A 272 -0.32 8.46 -4.42
CA GLY A 272 0.44 7.41 -3.74
C GLY A 272 -0.36 6.43 -2.91
N MET A 273 0.31 5.31 -2.66
CA MET A 273 -0.04 4.27 -1.70
C MET A 273 0.93 4.38 -0.53
N GLU A 274 0.42 4.74 0.66
CA GLU A 274 1.26 5.07 1.81
C GLU A 274 1.11 4.07 2.94
N ASP A 275 2.21 3.76 3.63
CA ASP A 275 2.25 3.19 4.98
C ASP A 275 1.48 1.88 5.14
N ALA A 276 1.74 0.91 4.28
CA ALA A 276 1.10 -0.41 4.35
C ALA A 276 1.46 -1.14 5.64
N ARG A 277 0.43 -1.54 6.40
CA ARG A 277 0.53 -2.24 7.69
C ARG A 277 0.08 -3.68 7.53
N PHE A 278 1.04 -4.53 7.22
CA PHE A 278 0.78 -5.94 6.98
C PHE A 278 0.59 -6.73 8.27
N THR A 279 -0.40 -7.62 8.25
CA THR A 279 -0.58 -8.70 9.23
C THR A 279 -0.71 -10.04 8.53
N ARG A 280 -0.18 -11.08 9.12
CA ARG A 280 -0.44 -12.47 8.76
C ARG A 280 -1.72 -12.88 9.48
N PHE A 281 -2.82 -12.82 8.74
CA PHE A 281 -4.16 -13.08 9.26
C PHE A 281 -4.49 -14.58 9.21
N THR A 282 -4.95 -15.12 10.34
CA THR A 282 -5.46 -16.50 10.41
C THR A 282 -6.97 -16.47 10.52
N GLY A 283 -7.66 -17.02 9.54
CA GLY A 283 -9.11 -17.15 9.51
C GLY A 283 -9.63 -18.20 10.48
N ASP A 284 -10.94 -18.19 10.75
CA ASP A 284 -11.59 -19.16 11.63
C ASP A 284 -11.50 -20.61 11.10
N ASP A 285 -11.26 -20.78 9.81
CA ASP A 285 -11.01 -22.05 9.13
C ASP A 285 -9.52 -22.49 9.15
N GLY A 286 -8.66 -21.74 9.83
CA GLY A 286 -7.22 -21.97 9.93
C GLY A 286 -6.43 -21.54 8.69
N ARG A 287 -7.07 -21.03 7.65
CA ARG A 287 -6.36 -20.49 6.47
C ARG A 287 -5.61 -19.23 6.84
N VAL A 288 -4.42 -19.13 6.28
CA VAL A 288 -3.56 -17.97 6.44
C VAL A 288 -3.56 -17.14 5.18
N GLU A 289 -3.71 -15.83 5.35
CA GLU A 289 -3.55 -14.83 4.30
C GLU A 289 -2.83 -13.59 4.85
N TYR A 290 -2.37 -12.75 3.95
CA TYR A 290 -1.68 -11.50 4.26
C TYR A 290 -2.66 -10.37 4.02
N ARG A 291 -2.96 -9.61 5.07
CA ARG A 291 -3.82 -8.42 4.98
C ARG A 291 -3.00 -7.19 5.30
N ALA A 292 -3.19 -6.13 4.56
CA ALA A 292 -2.59 -4.84 4.90
C ALA A 292 -3.59 -3.72 4.72
N THR A 293 -3.72 -2.88 5.72
CA THR A 293 -4.31 -1.57 5.52
C THR A 293 -3.24 -0.59 5.04
N TYR A 294 -3.60 0.30 4.14
CA TYR A 294 -2.75 1.38 3.67
C TYR A 294 -3.58 2.64 3.42
N THR A 295 -2.92 3.75 3.27
CA THR A 295 -3.55 5.02 2.95
C THR A 295 -3.37 5.33 1.48
N ALA A 296 -4.47 5.40 0.73
CA ALA A 296 -4.49 5.97 -0.60
C ALA A 296 -4.55 7.50 -0.50
N TYR A 297 -3.82 8.20 -1.37
CA TYR A 297 -3.77 9.65 -1.43
C TYR A 297 -3.92 10.13 -2.87
N ASP A 298 -4.86 11.05 -3.12
CA ASP A 298 -5.16 11.63 -4.44
C ASP A 298 -4.58 13.05 -4.63
N GLY A 299 -3.74 13.50 -3.68
CA GLY A 299 -3.20 14.87 -3.64
C GLY A 299 -4.05 15.84 -2.82
N LYS A 300 -5.27 15.46 -2.44
CA LYS A 300 -6.20 16.29 -1.64
C LYS A 300 -6.86 15.51 -0.51
N ARG A 301 -7.23 14.26 -0.76
CA ARG A 301 -7.98 13.42 0.17
C ARG A 301 -7.20 12.14 0.45
N ILE A 302 -7.44 11.59 1.61
CA ILE A 302 -6.93 10.28 2.01
C ILE A 302 -8.09 9.30 2.12
N ALA A 303 -7.84 8.04 1.76
CA ALA A 303 -8.79 6.94 1.89
C ALA A 303 -8.07 5.71 2.44
N PRO A 304 -8.50 5.19 3.61
CA PRO A 304 -8.02 3.89 4.07
C PRO A 304 -8.48 2.80 3.11
N ARG A 305 -7.55 1.91 2.76
CA ARG A 305 -7.80 0.77 1.88
C ARG A 305 -7.21 -0.51 2.46
N LEU A 306 -7.70 -1.63 1.97
CA LEU A 306 -7.29 -2.97 2.37
C LEU A 306 -6.69 -3.71 1.17
N LEU A 307 -5.49 -4.24 1.34
CA LEU A 307 -4.90 -5.30 0.51
C LEU A 307 -5.12 -6.64 1.17
N VAL A 308 -5.54 -7.64 0.40
CA VAL A 308 -5.62 -9.04 0.83
C VAL A 308 -4.85 -9.89 -0.18
N SER A 309 -4.00 -10.77 0.32
CA SER A 309 -3.18 -11.65 -0.51
C SER A 309 -3.00 -13.02 0.14
N PRO A 310 -3.19 -14.11 -0.59
CA PRO A 310 -2.88 -15.46 -0.07
C PRO A 310 -1.37 -15.75 -0.01
N ASP A 311 -0.56 -15.07 -0.83
CA ASP A 311 0.81 -15.49 -1.16
C ASP A 311 1.81 -14.34 -1.40
N LEU A 312 1.41 -13.11 -1.16
CA LEU A 312 2.17 -11.88 -1.48
C LEU A 312 2.48 -11.73 -2.99
N ARG A 313 1.75 -12.45 -3.86
CA ARG A 313 1.86 -12.39 -5.32
C ARG A 313 0.58 -11.88 -5.99
N VAL A 314 -0.56 -12.29 -5.48
CA VAL A 314 -1.87 -11.82 -5.93
C VAL A 314 -2.47 -10.99 -4.82
N PHE A 315 -2.84 -9.76 -5.10
CA PHE A 315 -3.44 -8.84 -4.13
C PHE A 315 -4.79 -8.35 -4.62
N SER A 316 -5.81 -8.43 -3.80
CA SER A 316 -7.04 -7.68 -4.01
C SER A 316 -7.00 -6.38 -3.20
N ALA A 317 -7.39 -5.28 -3.82
CA ALA A 317 -7.41 -3.95 -3.19
C ALA A 317 -8.83 -3.40 -3.13
N HIS A 318 -9.29 -3.04 -1.93
CA HIS A 318 -10.63 -2.51 -1.70
C HIS A 318 -10.58 -1.29 -0.78
N ARG A 319 -11.48 -0.34 -0.98
CA ARG A 319 -11.68 0.75 -0.05
C ARG A 319 -12.31 0.25 1.26
N LEU A 320 -11.90 0.78 2.41
CA LEU A 320 -12.58 0.58 3.67
C LEU A 320 -13.66 1.65 3.86
N ALA A 321 -14.70 1.34 4.62
CA ALA A 321 -15.83 2.23 4.87
C ALA A 321 -16.18 2.31 6.37
N GLY A 322 -16.90 3.33 6.73
CA GLY A 322 -17.47 3.53 8.07
C GLY A 322 -16.69 4.52 8.94
N PRO A 323 -17.27 4.89 10.10
CA PRO A 323 -16.78 5.99 10.92
C PRO A 323 -15.37 5.79 11.50
N ALA A 324 -14.91 4.56 11.69
CA ALA A 324 -13.53 4.29 12.13
C ALA A 324 -12.53 4.17 10.97
N ALA A 325 -12.98 3.91 9.73
CA ALA A 325 -12.14 3.86 8.55
C ALA A 325 -11.88 5.29 8.00
N LYS A 326 -11.37 6.14 8.85
CA LYS A 326 -11.05 7.54 8.58
C LYS A 326 -9.59 7.80 8.90
N ASN A 327 -9.02 8.80 8.25
CA ASN A 327 -7.65 9.21 8.51
C ASN A 327 -6.61 8.10 8.17
N LYS A 328 -5.38 8.24 8.66
CA LYS A 328 -4.26 7.31 8.48
C LYS A 328 -4.12 6.42 9.71
N GLY A 329 -3.40 5.31 9.58
CA GLY A 329 -2.91 4.56 10.74
C GLY A 329 -3.71 3.32 11.11
N MET A 330 -4.75 2.96 10.36
CA MET A 330 -5.50 1.74 10.64
C MET A 330 -4.60 0.49 10.56
N ALA A 331 -4.75 -0.47 11.48
CA ALA A 331 -3.98 -1.70 11.51
C ALA A 331 -4.80 -2.87 12.07
N LEU A 332 -4.86 -3.97 11.34
CA LEU A 332 -5.72 -5.11 11.65
C LEU A 332 -5.09 -6.03 12.71
N PHE A 333 -5.92 -6.64 13.53
CA PHE A 333 -5.53 -7.77 14.37
C PHE A 333 -5.25 -9.01 13.50
N PRO A 334 -4.34 -9.91 13.94
CA PRO A 334 -3.93 -11.08 13.14
C PRO A 334 -4.97 -12.20 13.09
N ARG A 335 -6.06 -12.10 13.82
CA ARG A 335 -7.21 -12.99 13.81
C ARG A 335 -8.45 -12.28 14.33
N LYS A 336 -9.59 -12.90 14.18
CA LYS A 336 -10.82 -12.44 14.86
C LYS A 336 -10.72 -12.63 16.37
N VAL A 337 -11.36 -11.72 17.10
CA VAL A 337 -11.57 -11.82 18.53
C VAL A 337 -13.09 -11.79 18.77
N HIS A 338 -13.64 -12.79 19.47
CA HIS A 338 -15.09 -12.96 19.66
C HIS A 338 -15.91 -12.92 18.34
N GLY A 339 -15.36 -13.51 17.27
CA GLY A 339 -16.02 -13.56 15.96
C GLY A 339 -16.00 -12.25 15.16
N GLN A 340 -15.37 -11.19 15.68
CA GLN A 340 -15.25 -9.89 15.03
C GLN A 340 -13.83 -9.64 14.51
N HIS A 341 -13.72 -9.01 13.36
CA HIS A 341 -12.48 -8.36 12.95
C HIS A 341 -12.25 -7.14 13.83
N LEU A 342 -11.05 -6.99 14.35
CA LEU A 342 -10.62 -5.82 15.11
C LEU A 342 -9.53 -5.07 14.38
N ALA A 343 -9.49 -3.76 14.59
CA ALA A 343 -8.42 -2.90 14.08
C ALA A 343 -8.11 -1.77 15.08
N LEU A 344 -6.85 -1.46 15.21
CA LEU A 344 -6.41 -0.20 15.78
C LEU A 344 -6.63 0.91 14.74
N CYS A 345 -7.03 2.08 15.17
CA CYS A 345 -7.26 3.21 14.29
C CYS A 345 -6.99 4.54 15.02
N ARG A 346 -6.97 5.61 14.25
CA ARG A 346 -6.81 6.98 14.73
C ARG A 346 -7.75 7.90 13.95
N SER A 347 -9.06 7.64 14.08
CA SER A 347 -10.08 8.35 13.32
C SER A 347 -10.18 9.85 13.68
N ASP A 348 -9.82 10.23 14.90
CA ASP A 348 -9.73 11.62 15.38
C ASP A 348 -8.41 12.33 14.98
N GLY A 349 -7.39 11.56 14.54
CA GLY A 349 -6.08 12.08 14.18
C GLY A 349 -5.10 12.22 15.35
N GLU A 350 -5.52 11.96 16.59
CA GLU A 350 -4.78 12.27 17.81
C GLU A 350 -4.59 11.07 18.75
N SER A 351 -5.60 10.18 18.87
CA SER A 351 -5.66 9.12 19.86
C SER A 351 -5.59 7.73 19.26
N THR A 352 -5.02 6.76 19.97
CA THR A 352 -5.12 5.35 19.59
C THR A 352 -6.49 4.80 19.98
N SER A 353 -7.21 4.24 19.04
CA SER A 353 -8.56 3.72 19.22
C SER A 353 -8.68 2.29 18.68
N LEU A 354 -9.68 1.55 19.17
CA LEU A 354 -10.08 0.22 18.72
C LEU A 354 -11.41 0.28 17.99
N ALA A 355 -11.47 -0.34 16.81
CA ALA A 355 -12.70 -0.50 16.04
C ALA A 355 -12.98 -1.98 15.76
N SER A 356 -14.26 -2.31 15.53
CA SER A 356 -14.71 -3.64 15.16
C SER A 356 -15.46 -3.66 13.84
N SER A 357 -15.43 -4.80 13.17
CA SER A 357 -16.13 -5.04 11.89
C SER A 357 -16.57 -6.51 11.80
N ALA A 358 -17.77 -6.75 11.28
CA ALA A 358 -18.25 -8.11 11.04
C ALA A 358 -17.65 -8.71 9.75
N ASP A 359 -17.40 -7.87 8.73
CA ASP A 359 -16.96 -8.27 7.39
C ASP A 359 -15.49 -7.94 7.08
N GLY A 360 -14.84 -7.13 7.93
CA GLY A 360 -13.47 -6.64 7.72
C GLY A 360 -13.35 -5.46 6.74
N TYR A 361 -14.45 -4.98 6.17
CA TYR A 361 -14.50 -3.87 5.21
C TYR A 361 -15.24 -2.65 5.75
N SER A 362 -16.31 -2.88 6.51
CA SER A 362 -17.17 -1.83 7.09
C SER A 362 -16.91 -1.73 8.59
N TRP A 363 -16.39 -0.59 9.03
CA TRP A 363 -15.89 -0.41 10.40
C TRP A 363 -16.79 0.50 11.21
N GLY A 364 -17.28 0.00 12.34
CA GLY A 364 -18.13 0.71 13.29
C GLY A 364 -17.42 1.91 13.96
N ARG A 365 -18.08 2.53 14.93
CA ARG A 365 -17.46 3.57 15.76
C ARG A 365 -16.32 2.96 16.59
N SER A 366 -15.24 3.71 16.74
CA SER A 366 -14.10 3.31 17.57
C SER A 366 -14.27 3.70 19.03
N VAL A 367 -13.59 2.96 19.90
CA VAL A 367 -13.42 3.25 21.32
C VAL A 367 -11.98 3.70 21.54
N VAL A 368 -11.78 4.81 22.26
CA VAL A 368 -10.44 5.33 22.57
C VAL A 368 -9.78 4.39 23.59
N LEU A 369 -8.54 4.00 23.28
CA LEU A 369 -7.67 3.17 24.14
C LEU A 369 -6.62 4.02 24.86
N GLN A 370 -6.04 4.98 24.16
CA GLN A 370 -4.97 5.83 24.69
C GLN A 370 -5.09 7.23 24.10
N GLU A 371 -5.09 8.23 24.96
CA GLU A 371 -4.93 9.65 24.65
C GLU A 371 -3.49 10.09 24.90
N PRO A 372 -3.00 11.16 24.24
CA PRO A 372 -1.69 11.74 24.53
C PRO A 372 -1.57 12.13 26.01
N SER A 373 -0.56 11.61 26.69
CA SER A 373 -0.39 11.85 28.14
C SER A 373 1.07 12.08 28.56
N ALA A 374 2.01 11.47 27.85
CA ALA A 374 3.42 11.62 28.15
C ALA A 374 4.06 12.84 27.47
N PRO A 375 5.17 13.41 27.98
CA PRO A 375 5.85 14.55 27.35
C PRO A 375 6.29 14.32 25.90
N TRP A 376 6.47 13.06 25.50
CA TRP A 376 6.84 12.66 24.14
C TRP A 376 5.63 12.36 23.24
N GLU A 377 4.40 12.56 23.73
CA GLU A 377 3.13 12.37 23.02
C GLU A 377 2.31 13.65 22.86
N LEU A 378 2.82 14.80 23.31
CA LEU A 378 2.04 16.04 23.46
C LEU A 378 1.26 16.49 22.23
N LEU A 379 1.69 16.09 21.03
CA LEU A 379 0.99 16.37 19.78
C LEU A 379 -0.03 15.30 19.43
N GLN A 380 0.36 14.03 19.57
CA GLN A 380 -0.47 12.87 19.25
C GLN A 380 0.18 11.57 19.71
N VAL A 381 -0.65 10.56 19.87
CA VAL A 381 -0.26 9.15 20.01
C VAL A 381 -1.06 8.30 19.00
N GLY A 382 -0.46 7.23 18.49
CA GLY A 382 -1.15 6.32 17.59
C GLY A 382 -0.43 4.98 17.49
N ASN A 383 -1.08 3.97 16.96
CA ASN A 383 -0.43 2.70 16.68
C ASN A 383 0.55 2.81 15.51
N CYS A 384 1.66 2.10 15.57
CA CYS A 384 2.58 1.92 14.46
C CYS A 384 2.03 0.93 13.44
N GLY A 385 1.68 -0.28 13.87
CA GLY A 385 1.22 -1.36 13.01
C GLY A 385 0.24 -2.30 13.72
N PRO A 386 0.01 -3.50 13.16
CA PRO A 386 -0.77 -4.56 13.77
C PRO A 386 -0.30 -4.92 15.17
N PRO A 387 -1.20 -5.29 16.08
CA PRO A 387 -0.81 -5.81 17.39
C PRO A 387 -0.16 -7.18 17.26
N ILE A 388 0.78 -7.45 18.14
CA ILE A 388 1.46 -8.75 18.30
C ILE A 388 0.77 -9.53 19.40
N GLU A 389 0.28 -10.73 19.10
CA GLU A 389 -0.30 -11.61 20.10
C GLU A 389 0.79 -12.22 20.98
N THR A 390 0.64 -12.12 22.29
CA THR A 390 1.52 -12.71 23.31
C THR A 390 0.67 -13.42 24.37
N ASP A 391 1.29 -14.26 25.18
CA ASP A 391 0.61 -14.93 26.30
C ASP A 391 0.09 -13.94 27.37
N GLN A 392 0.62 -12.72 27.41
CA GLN A 392 0.23 -11.69 28.38
C GLN A 392 -0.76 -10.65 27.83
N GLY A 393 -1.07 -10.69 26.52
CA GLY A 393 -1.98 -9.76 25.85
C GLY A 393 -1.52 -9.38 24.46
N TRP A 394 -2.18 -8.39 23.89
CA TRP A 394 -1.86 -7.81 22.60
C TRP A 394 -0.84 -6.69 22.76
N LEU A 395 0.41 -6.94 22.40
CA LEU A 395 1.45 -5.91 22.38
C LEU A 395 1.29 -5.04 21.13
N VAL A 396 1.07 -3.76 21.34
CA VAL A 396 0.97 -2.74 20.30
C VAL A 396 2.20 -1.86 20.35
N LEU A 397 2.93 -1.72 19.26
CA LEU A 397 3.88 -0.63 19.11
C LEU A 397 3.11 0.66 18.80
N THR A 398 3.36 1.70 19.57
CA THR A 398 2.78 3.03 19.38
C THR A 398 3.83 4.00 18.87
N HIS A 399 3.40 5.08 18.24
CA HIS A 399 4.23 6.25 18.01
C HIS A 399 3.67 7.42 18.81
N GLY A 400 4.55 8.16 19.46
CA GLY A 400 4.24 9.43 20.05
C GLY A 400 4.92 10.54 19.29
N VAL A 401 4.29 11.70 19.24
CA VAL A 401 4.87 12.92 18.65
C VAL A 401 4.92 14.00 19.70
N GLY A 402 6.13 14.41 20.03
CA GLY A 402 6.41 15.43 21.05
C GLY A 402 6.85 16.77 20.45
N PRO A 403 7.42 17.64 21.31
CA PRO A 403 7.96 18.94 20.90
C PRO A 403 8.96 18.81 19.75
N MET A 404 9.05 19.83 18.90
CA MET A 404 9.84 19.84 17.67
C MET A 404 9.47 18.73 16.67
N ARG A 405 8.25 18.17 16.82
CA ARG A 405 7.75 17.07 15.99
C ARG A 405 8.67 15.85 16.01
N VAL A 406 9.28 15.56 17.15
CA VAL A 406 10.10 14.36 17.34
C VAL A 406 9.17 13.16 17.44
N TYR A 407 9.32 12.20 16.51
CA TYR A 407 8.59 10.94 16.53
C TYR A 407 9.41 9.89 17.27
N VAL A 408 8.76 9.19 18.17
CA VAL A 408 9.33 8.08 18.94
C VAL A 408 8.41 6.88 18.89
N ILE A 409 8.95 5.70 19.18
CA ILE A 409 8.16 4.46 19.29
C ILE A 409 8.02 4.13 20.78
N GLY A 410 6.79 3.92 21.23
CA GLY A 410 6.42 3.41 22.54
C GLY A 410 5.68 2.09 22.43
N THR A 411 5.07 1.64 23.54
CA THR A 411 4.30 0.40 23.58
C THR A 411 3.04 0.52 24.43
N LEU A 412 2.01 -0.23 24.03
CA LEU A 412 0.73 -0.39 24.72
C LEU A 412 0.44 -1.88 24.80
N LEU A 413 -0.05 -2.38 25.94
CA LEU A 413 -0.50 -3.74 26.11
C LEU A 413 -2.01 -3.76 26.35
N LEU A 414 -2.74 -4.52 25.51
CA LEU A 414 -4.17 -4.71 25.65
C LEU A 414 -4.44 -6.11 26.20
N ASP A 415 -5.56 -6.26 26.90
CA ASP A 415 -5.99 -7.56 27.42
C ASP A 415 -6.21 -8.56 26.27
N LEU A 416 -5.80 -9.79 26.46
CA LEU A 416 -5.89 -10.84 25.44
C LEU A 416 -7.33 -11.17 25.06
N HIS A 417 -8.24 -11.16 26.04
CA HIS A 417 -9.64 -11.54 25.87
C HIS A 417 -10.55 -10.33 25.65
N ASP A 418 -10.20 -9.17 26.21
CA ASP A 418 -10.92 -7.91 25.99
C ASP A 418 -9.97 -6.83 25.50
N PRO A 419 -9.69 -6.76 24.20
CA PRO A 419 -8.76 -5.77 23.63
C PRO A 419 -9.18 -4.30 23.81
N ALA A 420 -10.39 -4.03 24.29
CA ALA A 420 -10.80 -2.68 24.68
C ALA A 420 -10.21 -2.26 26.05
N ARG A 421 -9.69 -3.21 26.81
CA ARG A 421 -9.05 -2.96 28.10
C ARG A 421 -7.54 -2.82 27.96
N VAL A 422 -7.02 -1.64 28.29
CA VAL A 422 -5.58 -1.39 28.39
C VAL A 422 -5.05 -2.02 29.69
N VAL A 423 -3.99 -2.82 29.59
CA VAL A 423 -3.33 -3.47 30.71
C VAL A 423 -2.10 -2.67 31.16
N GLY A 424 -1.37 -2.09 30.21
CA GLY A 424 -0.18 -1.31 30.50
C GLY A 424 0.32 -0.51 29.30
N TYR A 425 1.23 0.40 29.56
CA TYR A 425 1.89 1.23 28.54
C TYR A 425 3.33 1.54 28.96
N SER A 426 4.19 1.82 27.99
CA SER A 426 5.61 2.10 28.25
C SER A 426 5.78 3.42 28.99
N ARG A 427 6.61 3.41 30.02
CA ARG A 427 6.97 4.60 30.82
C ARG A 427 7.80 5.60 30.00
N THR A 428 8.69 5.07 29.19
CA THR A 428 9.61 5.85 28.34
C THR A 428 9.56 5.28 26.92
N PRO A 429 9.94 6.07 25.91
CA PRO A 429 10.01 5.54 24.55
C PRO A 429 10.90 4.31 24.44
N LEU A 430 10.41 3.29 23.76
CA LEU A 430 11.16 2.09 23.38
C LEU A 430 12.29 2.42 22.41
N LEU A 431 12.03 3.32 21.46
CA LEU A 431 12.98 3.80 20.47
C LEU A 431 12.77 5.30 20.20
N SER A 432 13.84 6.07 20.22
CA SER A 432 13.86 7.51 19.89
C SER A 432 14.96 7.76 18.86
N PRO A 433 14.89 8.84 18.04
CA PRO A 433 15.95 9.16 17.09
C PRO A 433 17.31 9.29 17.76
N GLY A 434 18.30 8.57 17.25
CA GLY A 434 19.71 8.75 17.62
C GLY A 434 20.28 10.04 17.01
N ARG A 435 21.52 10.40 17.41
CA ARG A 435 22.17 11.61 16.86
C ARG A 435 22.40 11.54 15.35
N ASP A 436 22.60 10.36 14.82
CA ASP A 436 22.78 10.07 13.40
C ASP A 436 21.45 9.76 12.67
N GLU A 437 20.33 9.95 13.36
CA GLU A 437 18.98 9.72 12.86
C GLU A 437 18.10 11.00 12.97
N GLN A 438 18.72 12.17 12.84
CA GLN A 438 18.04 13.46 12.98
C GLN A 438 18.05 14.30 11.70
N ASP A 439 18.77 13.87 10.66
CA ASP A 439 18.96 14.60 9.42
C ASP A 439 18.48 13.78 8.21
N GLY A 440 17.36 14.13 7.63
CA GLY A 440 16.81 13.41 6.49
C GLY A 440 15.69 14.12 5.76
N TYR A 441 14.84 13.36 5.07
CA TYR A 441 13.71 13.90 4.31
C TYR A 441 12.66 14.54 5.24
N VAL A 442 12.36 13.89 6.38
CA VAL A 442 11.63 14.48 7.50
C VAL A 442 12.47 14.28 8.76
N PRO A 443 13.09 15.36 9.30
CA PRO A 443 13.99 15.26 10.44
C PRO A 443 13.32 14.73 11.71
N ASN A 444 14.11 14.08 12.57
CA ASN A 444 13.72 13.61 13.90
C ASN A 444 12.59 12.56 13.91
N VAL A 445 12.52 11.69 12.90
CA VAL A 445 11.48 10.66 12.79
C VAL A 445 12.09 9.27 12.90
N VAL A 446 11.60 8.48 13.86
CA VAL A 446 11.64 7.01 13.83
C VAL A 446 10.22 6.49 13.78
N TYR A 447 9.90 5.65 12.77
CA TYR A 447 8.54 5.19 12.55
C TYR A 447 8.49 3.78 11.98
N SER A 448 7.55 2.96 12.43
CA SER A 448 7.31 1.60 11.93
C SER A 448 5.86 1.43 11.52
N CYS A 449 5.62 0.63 10.49
CA CYS A 449 4.28 0.19 10.09
C CYS A 449 3.97 -1.25 10.48
N GLY A 450 4.88 -1.94 11.16
CA GLY A 450 4.65 -3.30 11.67
C GLY A 450 5.93 -3.98 12.14
N ALA A 451 5.82 -4.58 13.32
CA ALA A 451 6.84 -5.40 13.96
C ALA A 451 6.33 -6.83 14.10
N PHE A 452 7.20 -7.77 14.46
CA PHE A 452 6.83 -9.16 14.70
C PHE A 452 7.64 -9.77 15.84
N LEU A 453 7.12 -10.82 16.42
CA LEU A 453 7.77 -11.59 17.48
C LEU A 453 8.41 -12.85 16.88
N HIS A 454 9.68 -13.09 17.19
CA HIS A 454 10.36 -14.33 16.87
C HIS A 454 11.44 -14.62 17.92
N ASP A 455 11.43 -15.83 18.47
CA ASP A 455 12.40 -16.32 19.48
C ASP A 455 12.56 -15.37 20.68
N GLY A 456 11.41 -14.92 21.24
CA GLY A 456 11.35 -14.01 22.40
C GLY A 456 11.79 -12.57 22.10
N LEU A 457 12.13 -12.25 20.87
CA LEU A 457 12.53 -10.91 20.44
C LEU A 457 11.43 -10.24 19.62
N VAL A 458 11.08 -9.02 19.98
CA VAL A 458 10.26 -8.10 19.19
C VAL A 458 11.17 -7.41 18.18
N TRP A 459 11.02 -7.74 16.92
CA TRP A 459 11.79 -7.20 15.81
C TRP A 459 11.09 -5.98 15.23
N ILE A 460 11.81 -4.87 15.14
CA ILE A 460 11.27 -3.56 14.79
C ILE A 460 12.04 -3.00 13.59
N PRO A 461 11.65 -3.34 12.35
CA PRO A 461 12.10 -2.56 11.21
C PRO A 461 11.45 -1.18 11.28
N TYR A 462 12.21 -0.12 11.09
CA TYR A 462 11.72 1.26 11.24
C TYR A 462 12.32 2.19 10.19
N GLY A 463 11.55 3.19 9.80
CA GLY A 463 12.02 4.31 8.99
C GLY A 463 12.82 5.28 9.84
N ILE A 464 13.87 5.82 9.25
CA ILE A 464 14.74 6.84 9.82
C ILE A 464 14.61 8.08 8.95
N ASP A 465 14.12 9.19 9.54
CA ASP A 465 14.00 10.51 8.90
C ASP A 465 13.22 10.48 7.59
N ASP A 466 12.26 9.53 7.47
CA ASP A 466 11.52 9.21 6.24
C ASP A 466 12.42 9.04 4.99
N ARG A 467 13.67 8.63 5.18
CA ARG A 467 14.66 8.54 4.11
C ARG A 467 15.23 7.14 3.91
N ARG A 468 15.46 6.40 4.98
CA ARG A 468 16.09 5.07 4.98
C ARG A 468 15.47 4.17 6.04
N ILE A 469 15.72 2.88 5.95
CA ILE A 469 15.22 1.88 6.89
C ILE A 469 16.37 1.37 7.75
N GLY A 470 16.12 1.30 9.06
CA GLY A 470 16.93 0.61 10.05
C GLY A 470 16.17 -0.56 10.66
N VAL A 471 16.87 -1.33 11.48
CA VAL A 471 16.28 -2.44 12.26
C VAL A 471 16.74 -2.32 13.71
N ALA A 472 15.78 -2.51 14.62
CA ALA A 472 16.02 -2.68 16.03
C ALA A 472 15.32 -3.93 16.54
N TYR A 473 15.68 -4.39 17.72
CA TYR A 473 14.99 -5.45 18.45
C TYR A 473 14.94 -5.13 19.95
N ALA A 474 13.99 -5.74 20.65
CA ALA A 474 13.91 -5.71 22.11
C ALA A 474 13.48 -7.08 22.61
N SER A 475 13.94 -7.47 23.82
CA SER A 475 13.40 -8.65 24.50
C SER A 475 11.93 -8.40 24.87
N LEU A 476 11.05 -9.33 24.55
CA LEU A 476 9.63 -9.25 24.96
C LEU A 476 9.50 -9.10 26.47
N ASP A 477 10.24 -9.89 27.24
CA ASP A 477 10.19 -9.85 28.71
C ASP A 477 10.63 -8.49 29.26
N GLU A 478 11.68 -7.87 28.69
CA GLU A 478 12.14 -6.53 29.08
C GLU A 478 11.10 -5.47 28.75
N VAL A 479 10.47 -5.56 27.56
CA VAL A 479 9.40 -4.64 27.13
C VAL A 479 8.22 -4.71 28.10
N LEU A 480 7.77 -5.92 28.44
CA LEU A 480 6.64 -6.12 29.35
C LEU A 480 6.96 -5.70 30.79
N ALA A 481 8.20 -5.94 31.26
CA ALA A 481 8.65 -5.54 32.59
C ALA A 481 8.78 -4.01 32.78
N ASP A 482 9.02 -3.24 31.70
CA ASP A 482 9.10 -1.77 31.75
C ASP A 482 7.73 -1.08 31.73
N MET A 483 6.65 -1.81 31.51
CA MET A 483 5.30 -1.24 31.42
C MET A 483 4.77 -0.81 32.79
N ILE A 484 4.07 0.32 32.78
CA ILE A 484 3.27 0.79 33.92
C ILE A 484 1.89 0.19 33.75
N SER A 485 1.34 -0.40 34.83
CA SER A 485 -0.04 -0.86 34.84
C SER A 485 -1.00 0.31 34.60
N ALA A 486 -1.97 0.09 33.71
CA ALA A 486 -3.08 1.02 33.55
C ALA A 486 -3.98 0.90 34.81
N SER A 487 -4.25 2.03 35.47
CA SER A 487 -5.12 2.11 36.65
C SER A 487 -6.59 2.12 36.29
#